data_77d22d81dcc9ceaa5810eaafe0007f53
#
_entry.id   77d22d81dcc9ceaa5810eaafe0007f53
#
_cell.length_a   1.000
_cell.length_b   1.000
_cell.length_c   1.000
_cell.angle_alpha   90.00
_cell.angle_beta   90.00
_cell.angle_gamma   90.00
#
_symmetry.space_group_name_H-M   'P 1'
#
loop_
_entity.id
_entity.type
_entity.pdbx_description
1 polymer ?
#
loop_
_entity_poly.entity_id
_entity_poly.type
_entity_poly.pdbx_seq_one_letter_code
_entity_poly.pdbx_strand_id
1 'polypeptide(L)'
;AYIELQPGTKGSVPAQYPLLDSPPLASPDAKGIRILLESSKAGQLSPGDPVLFRGYRVGSVETSTFDTQKRRITYQLFINAPNDRLVTTNVRFWKDSGIAVDLTSAGMRVEMGSLSTLFGGGVSFDIPEGLDLGEPVANKTEYHLFDDQKSIQDSVFTEHIDYVMFFKDSVRGLQPGAPVEFRGIRLGTVGKVPF
;
A
#
# COMPACT_ATOMS: atom_id res chain seq x y z
N ALA A 1 -11.19 -23.72 -26.05
CA ALA A 1 -9.80 -23.56 -25.59
C ALA A 1 -8.94 -23.22 -26.79
N TYR A 2 -8.11 -22.21 -26.73
CA TYR A 2 -7.13 -21.85 -27.74
C TYR A 2 -5.76 -21.70 -27.07
N ILE A 3 -4.71 -21.97 -27.85
CA ILE A 3 -3.33 -21.77 -27.41
C ILE A 3 -2.83 -20.50 -28.11
N GLU A 4 -2.49 -19.50 -27.31
CA GLU A 4 -1.87 -18.27 -27.79
C GLU A 4 -0.35 -18.41 -27.74
N LEU A 5 0.32 -18.20 -28.87
CA LEU A 5 1.77 -18.19 -28.94
C LEU A 5 2.24 -16.76 -29.21
N GLN A 6 3.00 -16.22 -28.28
CA GLN A 6 3.68 -14.94 -28.45
C GLN A 6 5.16 -15.20 -28.78
N PRO A 7 5.66 -14.70 -29.92
CA PRO A 7 7.08 -14.83 -30.22
C PRO A 7 7.91 -13.95 -29.28
N GLY A 8 8.87 -14.57 -28.60
CA GLY A 8 9.85 -13.83 -27.79
C GLY A 8 10.94 -13.17 -28.65
N THR A 9 11.76 -12.35 -28.03
CA THR A 9 12.98 -11.82 -28.66
C THR A 9 14.01 -12.93 -28.85
N LYS A 10 14.78 -12.88 -29.94
CA LYS A 10 15.85 -13.85 -30.23
C LYS A 10 16.85 -13.89 -29.06
N GLY A 11 16.88 -15.00 -28.33
CA GLY A 11 17.82 -15.30 -27.27
C GLY A 11 18.22 -16.77 -27.28
N SER A 12 19.11 -17.18 -26.38
CA SER A 12 19.44 -18.60 -26.21
C SER A 12 18.19 -19.35 -25.74
N VAL A 13 17.85 -20.43 -26.41
CA VAL A 13 16.73 -21.31 -26.06
C VAL A 13 17.11 -22.03 -24.75
N PRO A 14 16.36 -21.85 -23.64
CA PRO A 14 16.62 -22.60 -22.41
C PRO A 14 16.32 -24.08 -22.65
N ALA A 15 17.10 -24.96 -22.04
CA ALA A 15 16.94 -26.41 -22.16
C ALA A 15 15.67 -26.94 -21.47
N GLN A 16 15.10 -26.14 -20.54
CA GLN A 16 13.90 -26.50 -19.79
C GLN A 16 13.00 -25.27 -19.64
N TYR A 17 11.70 -25.47 -19.79
CA TYR A 17 10.67 -24.46 -19.57
C TYR A 17 9.84 -24.90 -18.36
N PRO A 18 9.77 -24.10 -17.28
CA PRO A 18 8.85 -24.40 -16.20
C PRO A 18 7.40 -24.23 -16.68
N LEU A 19 6.59 -25.24 -16.42
CA LEU A 19 5.15 -25.12 -16.61
C LEU A 19 4.58 -24.30 -15.46
N LEU A 20 3.80 -23.28 -15.80
CA LEU A 20 3.10 -22.46 -14.81
C LEU A 20 1.70 -23.07 -14.59
N ASP A 21 1.28 -23.15 -13.31
CA ASP A 21 -0.05 -23.65 -12.95
C ASP A 21 -1.19 -22.73 -13.45
N SER A 22 -0.88 -21.46 -13.68
CA SER A 22 -1.78 -20.47 -14.25
C SER A 22 -1.04 -19.53 -15.20
N PRO A 23 -1.72 -19.00 -16.23
CA PRO A 23 -1.09 -18.03 -17.12
C PRO A 23 -0.68 -16.77 -16.37
N PRO A 24 0.46 -16.15 -16.73
CA PRO A 24 0.87 -14.89 -16.10
C PRO A 24 -0.18 -13.81 -16.38
N LEU A 25 -0.49 -13.02 -15.36
CA LEU A 25 -1.48 -11.92 -15.44
C LEU A 25 -1.04 -10.80 -16.38
N ALA A 26 0.28 -10.64 -16.54
CA ALA A 26 0.86 -9.74 -17.53
C ALA A 26 1.95 -10.50 -18.29
N SER A 27 2.03 -10.26 -19.61
CA SER A 27 3.13 -10.78 -20.43
C SER A 27 4.48 -10.30 -19.89
N PRO A 28 5.54 -11.12 -19.97
CA PRO A 28 6.90 -10.67 -19.65
C PRO A 28 7.32 -9.38 -20.37
N ASP A 29 6.83 -9.21 -21.61
CA ASP A 29 7.12 -8.05 -22.46
C ASP A 29 6.09 -6.91 -22.33
N ALA A 30 5.13 -7.03 -21.38
CA ALA A 30 4.15 -5.98 -21.16
C ALA A 30 4.85 -4.67 -20.75
N LYS A 31 4.47 -3.58 -21.39
CA LYS A 31 4.99 -2.24 -21.06
C LYS A 31 4.40 -1.77 -19.74
N GLY A 32 5.27 -1.36 -18.82
CA GLY A 32 4.90 -0.93 -17.50
C GLY A 32 6.02 -1.16 -16.50
N ILE A 33 5.70 -1.05 -15.22
CA ILE A 33 6.65 -1.22 -14.13
C ILE A 33 6.17 -2.30 -13.14
N ARG A 34 7.10 -3.10 -12.63
CA ARG A 34 6.86 -4.02 -11.51
C ARG A 34 7.37 -3.40 -10.23
N ILE A 35 6.56 -3.47 -9.18
CA ILE A 35 6.84 -2.92 -7.86
C ILE A 35 6.72 -4.05 -6.85
N LEU A 36 7.57 -4.03 -5.83
CA LEU A 36 7.52 -4.97 -4.73
C LEU A 36 6.96 -4.27 -3.49
N LEU A 37 5.96 -4.88 -2.86
CA LEU A 37 5.39 -4.39 -1.62
C LEU A 37 5.68 -5.36 -0.48
N GLU A 38 6.26 -4.87 0.60
CA GLU A 38 6.46 -5.65 1.83
C GLU A 38 5.37 -5.35 2.87
N SER A 39 4.83 -6.41 3.47
CA SER A 39 3.88 -6.33 4.58
C SER A 39 4.26 -7.32 5.68
N SER A 40 4.11 -6.89 6.93
CA SER A 40 4.28 -7.77 8.11
C SER A 40 3.07 -8.66 8.38
N LYS A 41 1.90 -8.31 7.84
CA LYS A 41 0.65 -9.04 8.02
C LYS A 41 0.13 -9.51 6.68
N ALA A 42 -0.28 -10.77 6.62
CA ALA A 42 -1.04 -11.27 5.48
C ALA A 42 -2.32 -10.42 5.33
N GLY A 43 -2.55 -9.93 4.13
CA GLY A 43 -3.81 -9.32 3.73
C GLY A 43 -4.61 -10.31 2.89
N GLN A 44 -5.83 -9.93 2.53
CA GLN A 44 -6.67 -10.69 1.59
C GLN A 44 -6.28 -10.40 0.12
N LEU A 45 -4.98 -10.09 -0.14
CA LEU A 45 -4.52 -9.79 -1.48
C LEU A 45 -4.12 -11.06 -2.22
N SER A 46 -4.72 -11.24 -3.38
CA SER A 46 -4.52 -12.38 -4.27
C SER A 46 -4.02 -11.94 -5.65
N PRO A 47 -3.32 -12.80 -6.37
CA PRO A 47 -3.00 -12.54 -7.77
C PRO A 47 -4.28 -12.21 -8.57
N GLY A 48 -4.23 -11.13 -9.35
CA GLY A 48 -5.36 -10.59 -10.11
C GLY A 48 -6.08 -9.42 -9.46
N ASP A 49 -5.90 -9.20 -8.16
CA ASP A 49 -6.49 -8.06 -7.46
C ASP A 49 -6.04 -6.73 -8.09
N PRO A 50 -6.94 -5.73 -8.13
CA PRO A 50 -6.66 -4.47 -8.77
C PRO A 50 -5.62 -3.64 -8.00
N VAL A 51 -4.78 -2.93 -8.75
CA VAL A 51 -3.99 -1.80 -8.25
C VAL A 51 -4.67 -0.52 -8.71
N LEU A 52 -4.98 0.35 -7.77
CA LEU A 52 -5.77 1.54 -7.98
C LEU A 52 -4.96 2.82 -7.68
N PHE A 53 -5.12 3.80 -8.53
CA PHE A 53 -4.71 5.18 -8.28
C PHE A 53 -5.95 6.06 -8.24
N ARG A 54 -6.29 6.60 -7.08
CA ARG A 54 -7.51 7.41 -6.87
C ARG A 54 -8.78 6.71 -7.38
N GLY A 55 -8.90 5.40 -7.12
CA GLY A 55 -10.04 4.59 -7.56
C GLY A 55 -10.01 4.13 -9.02
N TYR A 56 -9.04 4.57 -9.82
CA TYR A 56 -8.87 4.12 -11.20
C TYR A 56 -7.90 2.95 -11.28
N ARG A 57 -8.31 1.86 -11.93
CA ARG A 57 -7.47 0.66 -12.09
C ARG A 57 -6.31 0.93 -13.03
N VAL A 58 -5.08 0.82 -12.51
CA VAL A 58 -3.83 1.08 -13.24
C VAL A 58 -2.96 -0.18 -13.39
N GLY A 59 -3.33 -1.26 -12.68
CA GLY A 59 -2.53 -2.47 -12.67
C GLY A 59 -3.21 -3.62 -11.93
N SER A 60 -2.41 -4.63 -11.60
CA SER A 60 -2.85 -5.80 -10.83
C SER A 60 -1.72 -6.37 -9.97
N VAL A 61 -2.09 -7.10 -8.93
CA VAL A 61 -1.19 -7.95 -8.16
C VAL A 61 -0.78 -9.14 -9.02
N GLU A 62 0.51 -9.37 -9.25
CA GLU A 62 1.01 -10.52 -10.02
C GLU A 62 1.25 -11.75 -9.14
N THR A 63 1.95 -11.55 -8.00
CA THR A 63 2.31 -12.65 -7.10
C THR A 63 2.23 -12.23 -5.64
N SER A 64 2.04 -13.23 -4.78
CA SER A 64 2.13 -13.10 -3.33
C SER A 64 3.05 -14.20 -2.81
N THR A 65 4.11 -13.85 -2.11
CA THR A 65 5.12 -14.78 -1.60
C THR A 65 5.37 -14.52 -0.12
N PHE A 66 5.31 -15.59 0.69
CA PHE A 66 5.64 -15.51 2.11
C PHE A 66 7.08 -15.95 2.34
N ASP A 67 7.89 -15.03 2.88
CA ASP A 67 9.25 -15.32 3.32
C ASP A 67 9.22 -15.78 4.78
N THR A 68 9.46 -17.09 4.98
CA THR A 68 9.44 -17.71 6.32
C THR A 68 10.60 -17.26 7.20
N GLN A 69 11.72 -16.86 6.61
CA GLN A 69 12.89 -16.40 7.35
C GLN A 69 12.71 -14.97 7.85
N LYS A 70 12.30 -14.08 6.96
CA LYS A 70 12.00 -12.67 7.29
C LYS A 70 10.64 -12.50 7.97
N ARG A 71 9.78 -13.51 7.95
CA ARG A 71 8.38 -13.47 8.43
C ARG A 71 7.61 -12.31 7.82
N ARG A 72 7.80 -12.07 6.53
CA ARG A 72 7.18 -11.00 5.76
C ARG A 72 6.55 -11.55 4.50
N ILE A 73 5.57 -10.84 4.01
CA ILE A 73 4.91 -11.13 2.74
C ILE A 73 5.35 -10.08 1.74
N THR A 74 5.78 -10.56 0.59
CA THR A 74 6.12 -9.72 -0.56
C THR A 74 5.08 -9.93 -1.64
N TYR A 75 4.44 -8.85 -2.04
CA TYR A 75 3.53 -8.80 -3.19
C TYR A 75 4.26 -8.16 -4.36
N GLN A 76 4.21 -8.77 -5.53
CA GLN A 76 4.65 -8.15 -6.76
C GLN A 76 3.45 -7.59 -7.50
N LEU A 77 3.50 -6.30 -7.79
CA LEU A 77 2.49 -5.60 -8.58
C LEU A 77 3.01 -5.34 -9.98
N PHE A 78 2.09 -5.33 -10.94
CA PHE A 78 2.36 -4.81 -12.28
C PHE A 78 1.46 -3.60 -12.55
N ILE A 79 2.06 -2.49 -12.92
CA ILE A 79 1.37 -1.24 -13.27
C ILE A 79 1.62 -0.97 -14.75
N ASN A 80 0.53 -0.91 -15.52
CA ASN A 80 0.57 -0.81 -16.97
C ASN A 80 1.05 0.58 -17.41
N ALA A 81 1.83 0.66 -18.47
CA ALA A 81 2.07 1.93 -19.16
C ALA A 81 0.77 2.45 -19.79
N PRO A 82 0.52 3.76 -19.77
CA PRO A 82 1.42 4.84 -19.34
C PRO A 82 1.32 5.19 -17.84
N ASN A 83 0.56 4.42 -17.04
CA ASN A 83 0.31 4.70 -15.63
C ASN A 83 1.53 4.41 -14.72
N ASP A 84 2.55 3.72 -15.25
CA ASP A 84 3.84 3.48 -14.58
C ASP A 84 4.52 4.77 -14.12
N ARG A 85 4.25 5.89 -14.80
CA ARG A 85 4.76 7.23 -14.44
C ARG A 85 4.15 7.79 -13.15
N LEU A 86 3.03 7.23 -12.68
CA LEU A 86 2.41 7.62 -11.41
C LEU A 86 3.18 7.11 -10.20
N VAL A 87 4.08 6.12 -10.41
CA VAL A 87 4.86 5.53 -9.33
C VAL A 87 6.17 6.29 -9.18
N THR A 88 6.28 6.99 -8.06
CA THR A 88 7.44 7.81 -7.71
C THR A 88 7.92 7.48 -6.28
N THR A 89 9.05 8.03 -5.88
CA THR A 89 9.63 7.80 -4.54
C THR A 89 8.71 8.19 -3.39
N ASN A 90 7.80 9.13 -3.63
CA ASN A 90 6.92 9.69 -2.59
C ASN A 90 5.54 9.03 -2.51
N VAL A 91 5.21 8.07 -3.39
CA VAL A 91 3.94 7.34 -3.28
C VAL A 91 3.93 6.42 -2.06
N ARG A 92 2.73 6.22 -1.53
CA ARG A 92 2.46 5.27 -0.45
C ARG A 92 1.38 4.30 -0.91
N PHE A 93 1.57 3.02 -0.60
CA PHE A 93 0.66 1.94 -0.96
C PHE A 93 -0.07 1.44 0.28
N TRP A 94 -1.38 1.22 0.18
CA TRP A 94 -2.20 0.65 1.25
C TRP A 94 -3.16 -0.40 0.73
N LYS A 95 -3.57 -1.30 1.63
CA LYS A 95 -4.61 -2.28 1.34
C LYS A 95 -5.95 -1.56 1.24
N ASP A 96 -6.66 -1.82 0.15
CA ASP A 96 -7.99 -1.28 -0.08
C ASP A 96 -9.01 -2.40 0.07
N SER A 97 -9.81 -2.33 1.14
CA SER A 97 -10.87 -3.31 1.41
C SER A 97 -12.19 -2.95 0.72
N GLY A 98 -12.22 -1.81 0.01
CA GLY A 98 -13.43 -1.32 -0.65
C GLY A 98 -14.50 -0.77 0.28
N ILE A 99 -14.35 -0.94 1.59
CA ILE A 99 -15.26 -0.40 2.61
C ILE A 99 -14.41 0.28 3.69
N ALA A 100 -14.51 1.60 3.79
CA ALA A 100 -13.99 2.35 4.91
C ALA A 100 -15.15 2.75 5.83
N VAL A 101 -15.04 2.40 7.11
CA VAL A 101 -15.98 2.80 8.14
C VAL A 101 -15.27 3.72 9.12
N ASP A 102 -15.58 4.99 9.05
CA ASP A 102 -15.09 5.98 10.00
C ASP A 102 -16.12 6.23 11.09
N LEU A 103 -15.76 5.89 12.31
CA LEU A 103 -16.52 6.20 13.52
C LEU A 103 -15.93 7.47 14.13
N THR A 104 -16.63 8.59 13.97
CA THR A 104 -16.28 9.87 14.60
C THR A 104 -17.30 10.24 15.67
N SER A 105 -16.96 11.19 16.52
CA SER A 105 -17.90 11.77 17.50
C SER A 105 -19.11 12.43 16.82
N ALA A 106 -19.05 12.72 15.53
CA ALA A 106 -20.14 13.27 14.71
C ALA A 106 -21.03 12.21 14.06
N GLY A 107 -20.72 10.91 14.20
CA GLY A 107 -21.48 9.81 13.66
C GLY A 107 -20.63 8.82 12.86
N MET A 108 -21.31 7.84 12.28
CA MET A 108 -20.72 6.81 11.41
C MET A 108 -20.76 7.30 9.95
N ARG A 109 -19.58 7.39 9.34
CA ARG A 109 -19.46 7.62 7.89
C ARG A 109 -18.99 6.31 7.25
N VAL A 110 -19.74 5.84 6.27
CA VAL A 110 -19.35 4.69 5.44
C VAL A 110 -18.95 5.21 4.08
N GLU A 111 -17.68 5.11 3.73
CA GLU A 111 -17.20 5.39 2.39
C GLU A 111 -17.07 4.08 1.64
N MET A 112 -17.82 3.94 0.54
CA MET A 112 -17.68 2.80 -0.35
C MET A 112 -16.70 3.13 -1.46
N GLY A 113 -15.62 2.37 -1.54
CA GLY A 113 -14.64 2.44 -2.62
C GLY A 113 -15.18 1.89 -3.94
N SER A 114 -14.28 1.53 -4.85
CA SER A 114 -14.67 0.93 -6.12
C SER A 114 -15.40 -0.40 -5.94
N LEU A 115 -16.44 -0.65 -6.74
CA LEU A 115 -17.18 -1.92 -6.74
C LEU A 115 -16.28 -3.15 -6.96
N SER A 116 -15.14 -2.97 -7.64
CA SER A 116 -14.16 -4.04 -7.87
C SER A 116 -13.40 -4.46 -6.60
N THR A 117 -13.28 -3.58 -5.61
CA THR A 117 -12.61 -3.87 -4.33
C THR A 117 -13.56 -4.44 -3.27
N LEU A 118 -14.87 -4.32 -3.46
CA LEU A 118 -15.87 -4.86 -2.53
C LEU A 118 -15.86 -6.38 -2.41
N PHE A 119 -15.39 -7.08 -3.44
CA PHE A 119 -15.46 -8.54 -3.53
C PHE A 119 -14.12 -9.27 -3.38
N GLY A 120 -13.00 -8.58 -3.41
CA GLY A 120 -11.70 -9.25 -3.42
C GLY A 120 -10.55 -8.50 -2.74
N GLY A 121 -10.77 -7.26 -2.33
CA GLY A 121 -9.67 -6.41 -1.89
C GLY A 121 -8.90 -5.80 -3.07
N GLY A 122 -7.88 -5.02 -2.75
CA GLY A 122 -7.02 -4.37 -3.74
C GLY A 122 -5.86 -3.64 -3.08
N VAL A 123 -5.05 -3.01 -3.90
CA VAL A 123 -4.00 -2.10 -3.46
C VAL A 123 -4.27 -0.73 -4.05
N SER A 124 -4.39 0.26 -3.20
CA SER A 124 -4.47 1.66 -3.62
C SER A 124 -3.15 2.36 -3.33
N PHE A 125 -2.83 3.38 -4.12
CA PHE A 125 -1.71 4.25 -3.84
C PHE A 125 -2.00 5.69 -4.25
N ASP A 126 -1.35 6.61 -3.55
CA ASP A 126 -1.34 8.04 -3.85
C ASP A 126 -0.10 8.68 -3.22
N ILE A 127 0.09 9.95 -3.49
CA ILE A 127 1.09 10.78 -2.83
C ILE A 127 0.40 11.45 -1.63
N PRO A 128 0.94 11.29 -0.40
CA PRO A 128 0.41 11.99 0.77
C PRO A 128 0.38 13.50 0.59
N GLU A 129 -0.64 14.15 1.16
CA GLU A 129 -0.74 15.60 1.15
C GLU A 129 0.50 16.25 1.75
N GLY A 130 1.00 17.31 1.09
CA GLY A 130 2.18 18.05 1.52
C GLY A 130 3.51 17.52 1.00
N LEU A 131 3.53 16.37 0.31
CA LEU A 131 4.70 15.88 -0.39
C LEU A 131 4.67 16.29 -1.87
N ASP A 132 5.84 16.50 -2.45
CA ASP A 132 5.98 16.67 -3.90
C ASP A 132 5.82 15.34 -4.66
N LEU A 133 5.81 15.40 -5.99
CA LEU A 133 5.64 14.19 -6.81
C LEU A 133 6.77 13.15 -6.61
N GLY A 134 7.94 13.58 -6.17
CA GLY A 134 9.11 12.73 -6.07
C GLY A 134 9.71 12.34 -7.43
N GLU A 135 10.75 11.51 -7.39
CA GLU A 135 11.49 11.06 -8.56
C GLU A 135 10.92 9.75 -9.13
N PRO A 136 11.04 9.53 -10.46
CA PRO A 136 10.72 8.23 -11.05
C PRO A 136 11.54 7.11 -10.44
N VAL A 137 10.94 5.93 -10.34
CA VAL A 137 11.57 4.77 -9.69
C VAL A 137 11.97 3.69 -10.68
N ALA A 138 12.92 2.85 -10.29
CA ALA A 138 13.36 1.71 -11.07
C ALA A 138 12.36 0.54 -10.97
N ASN A 139 12.43 -0.37 -11.95
CA ASN A 139 11.70 -1.63 -11.90
C ASN A 139 12.09 -2.45 -10.66
N LYS A 140 11.10 -3.04 -9.99
CA LYS A 140 11.25 -3.79 -8.73
C LYS A 140 11.71 -2.96 -7.52
N THR A 141 11.42 -1.66 -7.52
CA THR A 141 11.56 -0.85 -6.30
C THR A 141 10.64 -1.38 -5.22
N GLU A 142 11.16 -1.44 -3.99
CA GLU A 142 10.46 -1.94 -2.82
C GLU A 142 9.78 -0.80 -2.08
N TYR A 143 8.53 -1.04 -1.66
CA TYR A 143 7.74 -0.14 -0.84
C TYR A 143 7.10 -0.89 0.32
N HIS A 144 6.79 -0.14 1.36
CA HIS A 144 5.98 -0.64 2.47
C HIS A 144 4.49 -0.65 2.08
N LEU A 145 3.80 -1.75 2.38
CA LEU A 145 2.35 -1.85 2.23
C LEU A 145 1.67 -1.57 3.58
N PHE A 146 1.00 -0.43 3.65
CA PHE A 146 0.22 -0.03 4.83
C PHE A 146 -1.09 -0.81 4.92
N ASP A 147 -1.61 -0.99 6.13
CA ASP A 147 -2.87 -1.72 6.35
C ASP A 147 -4.09 -0.92 5.85
N ASP A 148 -4.03 0.42 5.92
CA ASP A 148 -5.06 1.34 5.43
C ASP A 148 -4.47 2.74 5.15
N GLN A 149 -5.25 3.60 4.53
CA GLN A 149 -4.86 4.97 4.20
C GLN A 149 -4.59 5.82 5.46
N LYS A 150 -5.29 5.56 6.56
CA LYS A 150 -5.12 6.29 7.82
C LYS A 150 -3.74 6.04 8.44
N SER A 151 -3.27 4.79 8.35
CA SER A 151 -1.92 4.40 8.82
C SER A 151 -0.81 5.18 8.12
N ILE A 152 -1.05 5.68 6.90
CA ILE A 152 -0.09 6.53 6.18
C ILE A 152 0.00 7.90 6.85
N GLN A 153 -1.12 8.51 7.20
CA GLN A 153 -1.14 9.83 7.86
C GLN A 153 -0.38 9.80 9.18
N ASP A 154 -0.50 8.70 9.92
CA ASP A 154 0.25 8.49 11.16
C ASP A 154 1.76 8.25 10.91
N SER A 155 2.14 7.74 9.74
CA SER A 155 3.53 7.44 9.37
C SER A 155 4.28 8.59 8.68
N VAL A 156 3.59 9.60 8.15
CA VAL A 156 4.22 10.77 7.53
C VAL A 156 5.03 11.58 8.55
N PHE A 157 4.72 11.43 9.83
CA PHE A 157 5.48 12.03 10.94
C PHE A 157 6.57 11.07 11.44
N THR A 158 7.45 10.57 10.55
CA THR A 158 8.57 9.69 10.93
C THR A 158 9.66 10.42 11.71
N GLU A 159 9.79 11.72 11.54
CA GLU A 159 10.62 12.56 12.40
C GLU A 159 9.75 13.14 13.52
N HIS A 160 9.90 12.61 14.70
CA HIS A 160 9.22 13.12 15.90
C HIS A 160 10.24 13.41 16.99
N ILE A 161 9.92 14.39 17.80
CA ILE A 161 10.68 14.71 19.01
C ILE A 161 9.81 14.30 20.20
N ASP A 162 10.34 13.41 21.03
CA ASP A 162 9.65 13.02 22.26
C ASP A 162 9.83 14.08 23.33
N TYR A 163 8.71 14.59 23.83
CA TYR A 163 8.68 15.50 24.97
C TYR A 163 8.07 14.81 26.17
N VAL A 164 8.69 14.97 27.33
CA VAL A 164 8.12 14.53 28.60
C VAL A 164 7.52 15.74 29.30
N MET A 165 6.24 15.67 29.60
CA MET A 165 5.50 16.72 30.31
C MET A 165 5.09 16.22 31.69
N PHE A 166 5.33 17.06 32.72
CA PHE A 166 4.91 16.79 34.08
C PHE A 166 3.72 17.67 34.43
N PHE A 167 2.65 17.05 34.88
CA PHE A 167 1.45 17.75 35.34
C PHE A 167 1.34 17.67 36.87
N LYS A 168 0.93 18.77 37.50
CA LYS A 168 0.65 18.80 38.92
C LYS A 168 -0.77 18.32 39.25
N ASP A 169 -1.66 18.46 38.25
CA ASP A 169 -3.05 18.06 38.35
C ASP A 169 -3.26 16.68 37.74
N SER A 170 -4.40 16.07 38.05
CA SER A 170 -4.77 14.76 37.54
C SER A 170 -4.95 14.78 36.02
N VAL A 171 -4.22 13.94 35.33
CA VAL A 171 -4.37 13.70 33.88
C VAL A 171 -5.35 12.53 33.58
N ARG A 172 -6.31 12.31 34.50
CA ARG A 172 -7.30 11.23 34.37
C ARG A 172 -8.10 11.38 33.07
N GLY A 173 -8.09 10.37 32.23
CA GLY A 173 -8.72 10.38 30.92
C GLY A 173 -7.78 10.65 29.75
N LEU A 174 -6.54 11.07 30.00
CA LEU A 174 -5.53 11.15 28.96
C LEU A 174 -5.05 9.75 28.61
N GLN A 175 -5.17 9.38 27.35
CA GLN A 175 -4.78 8.05 26.86
C GLN A 175 -3.70 8.16 25.79
N PRO A 176 -2.86 7.11 25.60
CA PRO A 176 -1.98 7.01 24.46
C PRO A 176 -2.77 7.17 23.15
N GLY A 177 -2.23 7.93 22.20
CA GLY A 177 -2.90 8.26 20.95
C GLY A 177 -3.79 9.51 21.00
N ALA A 178 -4.06 10.09 22.17
CA ALA A 178 -4.80 11.36 22.27
C ALA A 178 -4.07 12.48 21.52
N PRO A 179 -4.78 13.34 20.77
CA PRO A 179 -4.15 14.43 20.02
C PRO A 179 -3.60 15.50 20.97
N VAL A 180 -2.42 16.01 20.64
CA VAL A 180 -1.85 17.23 21.25
C VAL A 180 -2.05 18.36 20.27
N GLU A 181 -2.82 19.37 20.68
CA GLU A 181 -3.21 20.48 19.80
C GLU A 181 -2.77 21.83 20.36
N PHE A 182 -2.43 22.72 19.45
CA PHE A 182 -2.23 24.14 19.76
C PHE A 182 -3.12 24.98 18.86
N ARG A 183 -4.04 25.72 19.44
CA ARG A 183 -5.03 26.58 18.76
C ARG A 183 -5.82 25.81 17.66
N GLY A 184 -6.19 24.54 17.94
CA GLY A 184 -6.93 23.69 16.99
C GLY A 184 -6.06 23.04 15.92
N ILE A 185 -4.74 23.25 15.95
CA ILE A 185 -3.80 22.59 15.04
C ILE A 185 -3.16 21.41 15.78
N ARG A 186 -3.27 20.21 15.22
CA ARG A 186 -2.65 19.00 15.78
C ARG A 186 -1.13 19.09 15.62
N LEU A 187 -0.39 19.12 16.74
CA LEU A 187 1.06 19.16 16.77
C LEU A 187 1.69 17.79 17.06
N GLY A 188 0.92 16.87 17.62
CA GLY A 188 1.45 15.56 17.99
C GLY A 188 0.40 14.68 18.65
N THR A 189 0.90 13.60 19.25
CA THR A 189 0.08 12.62 19.97
C THR A 189 0.73 12.25 21.29
N VAL A 190 -0.09 11.86 22.24
CA VAL A 190 0.37 11.30 23.52
C VAL A 190 0.93 9.91 23.28
N GLY A 191 2.22 9.70 23.54
CA GLY A 191 2.88 8.40 23.39
C GLY A 191 2.58 7.45 24.55
N LYS A 192 3.02 7.82 25.75
CA LYS A 192 2.85 7.02 26.97
C LYS A 192 2.41 7.90 28.12
N VAL A 193 1.55 7.38 28.99
CA VAL A 193 1.18 7.99 30.27
C VAL A 193 1.67 7.04 31.37
N PRO A 194 2.91 7.22 31.89
CA PRO A 194 3.37 6.44 33.05
C PRO A 194 2.60 6.88 34.30
N PHE A 195 2.23 5.92 35.11
CA PHE A 195 1.63 6.11 36.43
C PHE A 195 2.71 6.10 37.51
#